data_2ba7e0c8a4661402f17c4214c0bbddda
#
_entry.id   2ba7e0c8a4661402f17c4214c0bbddda
#
_cell.length_a   1.000
_cell.length_b   1.000
_cell.length_c   1.000
_cell.angle_alpha   90.00
_cell.angle_beta   90.00
_cell.angle_gamma   90.00
#
_symmetry.space_group_name_H-M   'P 1'
#
loop_
_entity.id
_entity.type
_entity.pdbx_description
1 polymer ?
#
loop_
_entity_poly.entity_id
_entity_poly.type
_entity_poly.pdbx_seq_one_letter_code
_entity_poly.pdbx_strand_id
1 'polypeptide(L)'
;MKIRVGVFFGGKSVEHEVSIISALQACNSINKDKYEVIPVYITKNNEMYVGEKIGNIASYRNLKLLLKESRRVILVNDGGKVQLVLYPGKKFGNNVYATIDVAFPIVHGTNVEDGVFQGYLQTIGVPYVGCDVISSAVGMD
;
A
#
# COMPACT_ATOMS: atom_id res chain seq x y z
N MET A 1 5.21 15.46 -13.95
CA MET A 1 5.59 14.66 -12.77
C MET A 1 4.40 13.84 -12.32
N LYS A 2 4.62 12.56 -12.06
CA LYS A 2 3.53 11.68 -11.64
C LYS A 2 3.27 11.81 -10.14
N ILE A 3 2.00 11.66 -9.77
CA ILE A 3 1.61 11.56 -8.38
C ILE A 3 1.88 10.13 -7.91
N ARG A 4 2.58 9.98 -6.80
CA ARG A 4 2.94 8.67 -6.27
C ARG A 4 1.87 8.20 -5.30
N VAL A 5 1.26 7.08 -5.62
CA VAL A 5 0.14 6.52 -4.85
C VAL A 5 0.58 5.23 -4.20
N GLY A 6 0.54 5.18 -2.88
CA GLY A 6 0.74 3.94 -2.15
C GLY A 6 -0.59 3.23 -2.00
N VAL A 7 -0.73 2.07 -2.62
CA VAL A 7 -1.96 1.27 -2.53
C VAL A 7 -1.76 0.24 -1.42
N PHE A 8 -2.47 0.42 -0.32
CA PHE A 8 -2.33 -0.42 0.87
C PHE A 8 -3.46 -1.44 0.92
N PHE A 9 -3.13 -2.69 1.07
CA PHE A 9 -4.12 -3.78 1.02
C PHE A 9 -3.71 -4.96 1.90
N GLY A 10 -4.66 -5.85 2.16
CA GLY A 10 -4.49 -6.99 3.02
C GLY A 10 -5.00 -6.70 4.42
N GLY A 11 -4.16 -6.92 5.42
CA GLY A 11 -4.49 -6.62 6.80
C GLY A 11 -5.17 -7.76 7.52
N LYS A 12 -5.68 -7.45 8.70
CA LYS A 12 -6.28 -8.42 9.62
C LYS A 12 -7.68 -8.87 9.24
N SER A 13 -8.27 -8.25 8.24
CA SER A 13 -9.65 -8.52 7.85
C SER A 13 -9.87 -9.98 7.51
N VAL A 14 -11.06 -10.48 7.81
CA VAL A 14 -11.48 -11.81 7.37
C VAL A 14 -11.59 -11.89 5.84
N GLU A 15 -11.67 -10.75 5.19
CA GLU A 15 -11.71 -10.65 3.73
C GLU A 15 -10.36 -10.31 3.14
N HIS A 16 -9.31 -10.79 3.77
CA HIS A 16 -7.92 -10.50 3.39
C HIS A 16 -7.63 -10.84 1.92
N GLU A 17 -8.07 -12.02 1.47
CA GLU A 17 -7.84 -12.46 0.09
C GLU A 17 -8.62 -11.60 -0.90
N VAL A 18 -9.83 -11.18 -0.55
CA VAL A 18 -10.63 -10.29 -1.38
C VAL A 18 -9.94 -8.95 -1.53
N SER A 19 -9.35 -8.45 -0.44
CA SER A 19 -8.59 -7.21 -0.46
C SER A 19 -7.41 -7.29 -1.43
N ILE A 20 -6.69 -8.42 -1.43
CA ILE A 20 -5.56 -8.62 -2.34
C ILE A 20 -6.02 -8.55 -3.79
N ILE A 21 -7.07 -9.29 -4.13
CA ILE A 21 -7.58 -9.34 -5.51
C ILE A 21 -8.03 -7.95 -5.95
N SER A 22 -8.84 -7.28 -5.13
CA SER A 22 -9.35 -5.95 -5.45
C SER A 22 -8.24 -4.94 -5.63
N ALA A 23 -7.24 -4.99 -4.76
CA ALA A 23 -6.12 -4.06 -4.81
C ALA A 23 -5.29 -4.22 -6.07
N LEU A 24 -5.01 -5.46 -6.46
CA LEU A 24 -4.20 -5.70 -7.66
C LEU A 24 -4.97 -5.34 -8.91
N GLN A 25 -6.29 -5.54 -8.93
CA GLN A 25 -7.12 -5.07 -10.01
C GLN A 25 -7.08 -3.54 -10.09
N ALA A 26 -7.19 -2.87 -8.96
CA ALA A 26 -7.13 -1.41 -8.92
C ALA A 26 -5.77 -0.90 -9.40
N CYS A 27 -4.68 -1.52 -8.96
CA CYS A 27 -3.34 -1.14 -9.41
C CYS A 27 -3.20 -1.22 -10.92
N ASN A 28 -3.78 -2.25 -11.54
CA ASN A 28 -3.72 -2.42 -12.98
C ASN A 28 -4.61 -1.40 -13.73
N SER A 29 -5.64 -0.89 -13.07
CA SER A 29 -6.61 0.03 -13.68
C SER A 29 -6.23 1.49 -13.55
N ILE A 30 -5.34 1.83 -12.62
CA ILE A 30 -4.94 3.21 -12.40
C ILE A 30 -4.17 3.74 -13.61
N ASN A 31 -4.45 4.98 -13.97
CA ASN A 31 -3.81 5.64 -15.11
C ASN A 31 -2.32 5.88 -14.82
N LYS A 32 -1.46 5.10 -15.48
CA LYS A 32 -0.02 5.15 -15.25
C LYS A 32 0.65 6.36 -15.85
N ASP A 33 -0.07 7.12 -16.69
CA ASP A 33 0.45 8.39 -17.21
C ASP A 33 0.43 9.47 -16.15
N LYS A 34 -0.52 9.41 -15.24
CA LYS A 34 -0.70 10.42 -14.18
C LYS A 34 -0.15 9.94 -12.83
N TYR A 35 -0.14 8.64 -12.59
CA TYR A 35 0.16 8.09 -11.28
C TYR A 35 1.24 7.03 -11.35
N GLU A 36 2.15 7.09 -10.38
CA GLU A 36 3.08 6.00 -10.13
C GLU A 36 2.50 5.19 -8.98
N VAL A 37 2.26 3.92 -9.20
CA VAL A 37 1.58 3.05 -8.25
C VAL A 37 2.59 2.22 -7.48
N ILE A 38 2.49 2.27 -6.15
CA ILE A 38 3.37 1.51 -5.27
C ILE A 38 2.50 0.60 -4.42
N PRO A 39 2.39 -0.69 -4.78
CA PRO A 39 1.60 -1.63 -3.98
C PRO A 39 2.30 -1.92 -2.65
N VAL A 40 1.54 -1.89 -1.57
CA VAL A 40 2.03 -2.19 -0.22
C VAL A 40 1.12 -3.24 0.39
N TYR A 41 1.66 -4.41 0.61
CA TYR A 41 0.90 -5.51 1.22
C TYR A 41 1.02 -5.45 2.74
N ILE A 42 -0.12 -5.54 3.42
CA ILE A 42 -0.17 -5.57 4.89
C ILE A 42 -0.49 -7.00 5.31
N THR A 43 0.37 -7.59 6.14
CA THR A 43 0.16 -8.94 6.63
C THR A 43 -0.94 -8.95 7.70
N LYS A 44 -1.38 -10.14 8.07
CA LYS A 44 -2.34 -10.29 9.17
C LYS A 44 -1.78 -9.83 10.52
N ASN A 45 -0.46 -9.69 10.60
CA ASN A 45 0.22 -9.15 11.79
C ASN A 45 0.49 -7.65 11.67
N ASN A 46 -0.08 -6.99 10.67
CA ASN A 46 0.06 -5.55 10.42
C ASN A 46 1.47 -5.11 10.05
N GLU A 47 2.25 -6.01 9.45
CA GLU A 47 3.55 -5.68 8.88
C GLU A 47 3.37 -5.34 7.40
N MET A 48 4.09 -4.34 6.92
CA MET A 48 3.96 -3.87 5.54
C MET A 48 5.15 -4.33 4.70
N TYR A 49 4.86 -4.81 3.48
CA TYR A 49 5.87 -5.30 2.55
C TYR A 49 5.71 -4.69 1.18
N VAL A 50 6.84 -4.47 0.52
CA VAL A 50 6.93 -3.93 -0.84
C VAL A 50 7.89 -4.78 -1.67
N GLY A 51 7.82 -4.61 -2.99
CA GLY A 51 8.71 -5.32 -3.91
C GLY A 51 8.01 -5.66 -5.21
N GLU A 52 8.77 -6.12 -6.19
CA GLU A 52 8.24 -6.43 -7.52
C GLU A 52 7.12 -7.46 -7.49
N LYS A 53 7.25 -8.46 -6.64
CA LYS A 53 6.30 -9.58 -6.60
C LYS A 53 5.03 -9.24 -5.84
N ILE A 54 5.03 -8.15 -5.08
CA ILE A 54 3.85 -7.72 -4.31
C ILE A 54 2.69 -7.38 -5.24
N GLY A 55 2.98 -6.88 -6.44
CA GLY A 55 1.95 -6.55 -7.43
C GLY A 55 1.46 -7.72 -8.28
N ASN A 56 1.99 -8.92 -8.07
CA ASN A 56 1.67 -10.10 -8.88
C ASN A 56 0.82 -11.07 -8.08
N ILE A 57 -0.43 -11.27 -8.52
CA ILE A 57 -1.39 -12.13 -7.80
C ILE A 57 -0.88 -13.56 -7.62
N ALA A 58 -0.14 -14.09 -8.59
CA ALA A 58 0.37 -15.46 -8.52
C ALA A 58 1.36 -15.64 -7.37
N SER A 59 2.03 -14.58 -6.95
CA SER A 59 2.99 -14.63 -5.85
C SER A 59 2.35 -15.01 -4.53
N TYR A 60 1.04 -14.75 -4.39
CA TYR A 60 0.34 -14.98 -3.13
C TYR A 60 -0.04 -16.44 -2.87
N ARG A 61 0.26 -17.31 -3.83
CA ARG A 61 0.08 -18.75 -3.65
C ARG A 61 1.02 -19.32 -2.59
N ASN A 62 2.20 -18.71 -2.46
CA ASN A 62 3.16 -19.07 -1.42
C ASN A 62 3.55 -17.80 -0.68
N LEU A 63 2.76 -17.46 0.32
CA LEU A 63 2.93 -16.21 1.04
C LEU A 63 4.27 -16.15 1.75
N LYS A 64 4.71 -17.26 2.34
CA LYS A 64 5.98 -17.31 3.04
C LYS A 64 7.15 -16.95 2.13
N LEU A 65 7.15 -17.51 0.92
CA LEU A 65 8.17 -17.21 -0.07
C LEU A 65 8.07 -15.76 -0.54
N LEU A 66 6.85 -15.29 -0.76
CA LEU A 66 6.63 -13.90 -1.17
C LEU A 66 7.25 -12.93 -0.18
N LEU A 67 6.99 -13.12 1.11
CA LEU A 67 7.52 -12.23 2.14
C LEU A 67 9.04 -12.33 2.24
N LYS A 68 9.58 -13.52 2.05
CA LYS A 68 11.02 -13.72 2.07
C LYS A 68 11.72 -12.96 0.94
N GLU A 69 11.07 -12.87 -0.22
CA GLU A 69 11.61 -12.19 -1.39
C GLU A 69 11.24 -10.72 -1.47
N SER A 70 10.44 -10.26 -0.52
CA SER A 70 10.00 -8.88 -0.48
C SER A 70 10.75 -8.11 0.61
N ARG A 71 10.46 -6.82 0.73
CA ARG A 71 11.11 -5.97 1.73
C ARG A 71 10.07 -5.41 2.69
N ARG A 72 10.35 -5.53 3.98
CA ARG A 72 9.49 -4.93 4.99
C ARG A 72 9.78 -3.44 5.10
N VAL A 73 8.70 -2.66 5.24
CA VAL A 73 8.80 -1.21 5.35
C VAL A 73 7.90 -0.72 6.47
N ILE A 74 8.15 0.51 6.88
CA ILE A 74 7.28 1.26 7.78
C ILE A 74 6.98 2.61 7.15
N LEU A 75 5.88 3.22 7.55
CA LEU A 75 5.53 4.57 7.11
C LEU A 75 6.16 5.60 8.04
N VAL A 76 6.80 6.59 7.44
CA VAL A 76 7.42 7.69 8.18
C VAL A 76 6.98 9.00 7.54
N ASN A 77 6.59 9.95 8.38
CA ASN A 77 6.34 11.31 7.93
C ASN A 77 7.49 12.18 8.42
N ASP A 78 8.38 12.52 7.50
CA ASP A 78 9.57 13.32 7.82
C ASP A 78 9.35 14.74 7.32
N GLY A 79 8.89 15.61 8.23
CA GLY A 79 8.66 17.01 7.91
C GLY A 79 7.65 17.25 6.81
N GLY A 80 6.66 16.40 6.70
CA GLY A 80 5.64 16.48 5.65
C GLY A 80 5.89 15.58 4.46
N LYS A 81 7.09 14.99 4.37
CA LYS A 81 7.41 14.04 3.30
C LYS A 81 7.13 12.64 3.80
N VAL A 82 6.17 11.98 3.18
CA VAL A 82 5.75 10.64 3.59
C VAL A 82 6.56 9.60 2.86
N GLN A 83 7.21 8.73 3.61
CA GLN A 83 8.14 7.76 3.07
C GLN A 83 7.84 6.35 3.52
N LEU A 84 8.12 5.39 2.63
CA LEU A 84 8.18 3.98 2.98
C LEU A 84 9.65 3.66 3.23
N VAL A 85 9.97 3.31 4.47
CA VAL A 85 11.35 3.15 4.93
C VAL A 85 11.58 1.69 5.30
N LEU A 86 12.70 1.14 4.84
CA LEU A 86 13.06 -0.25 5.13
C LEU A 86 13.19 -0.48 6.63
N TYR A 87 12.63 -1.58 7.12
CA TYR A 87 12.67 -1.94 8.54
C TYR A 87 12.91 -3.44 8.70
N PRO A 88 13.94 -3.86 9.41
CA PRO A 88 14.98 -3.00 9.98
C PRO A 88 15.82 -2.36 8.89
N GLY A 89 16.30 -1.15 9.16
CA GLY A 89 17.09 -0.42 8.20
C GLY A 89 18.49 -0.98 8.03
N LYS A 90 19.11 -0.64 6.91
CA LYS A 90 20.51 -0.96 6.67
C LYS A 90 21.37 -0.07 7.55
N LYS A 91 22.52 -0.58 7.97
CA LYS A 91 23.45 0.20 8.79
C LYS A 91 24.03 1.37 8.02
N PHE A 92 24.24 1.19 6.73
CA PHE A 92 24.77 2.24 5.84
C PHE A 92 23.90 2.36 4.62
N GLY A 93 23.83 3.54 4.04
CA GLY A 93 23.10 3.82 2.82
C GLY A 93 21.70 4.34 3.07
N ASN A 94 20.96 4.51 1.98
CA ASN A 94 19.62 5.08 2.01
C ASN A 94 18.59 3.98 2.28
N ASN A 95 17.79 4.18 3.31
CA ASN A 95 16.74 3.23 3.70
C ASN A 95 15.35 3.60 3.16
N VAL A 96 15.23 4.70 2.44
CA VAL A 96 13.95 5.09 1.86
C VAL A 96 13.68 4.25 0.62
N TYR A 97 12.64 3.43 0.66
CA TYR A 97 12.24 2.63 -0.50
C TYR A 97 11.52 3.51 -1.51
N ALA A 98 10.59 4.30 -1.05
CA ALA A 98 9.81 5.19 -1.91
C ALA A 98 9.20 6.31 -1.09
N THR A 99 8.93 7.44 -1.76
CA THR A 99 8.15 8.53 -1.20
C THR A 99 6.76 8.46 -1.83
N ILE A 100 5.71 8.67 -1.04
CA ILE A 100 4.35 8.66 -1.56
C ILE A 100 3.70 10.01 -1.33
N ASP A 101 2.86 10.40 -2.28
CA ASP A 101 2.12 11.66 -2.18
C ASP A 101 0.76 11.44 -1.54
N VAL A 102 0.17 10.27 -1.75
CA VAL A 102 -1.15 9.95 -1.23
C VAL A 102 -1.26 8.44 -1.02
N ALA A 103 -2.02 8.04 -0.01
CA ALA A 103 -2.32 6.64 0.25
C ALA A 103 -3.72 6.31 -0.27
N PHE A 104 -3.86 5.12 -0.83
CA PHE A 104 -5.14 4.57 -1.22
C PHE A 104 -5.32 3.24 -0.51
N PRO A 105 -5.99 3.24 0.64
CA PRO A 105 -6.23 1.98 1.35
C PRO A 105 -7.37 1.20 0.71
N ILE A 106 -7.10 -0.05 0.38
CA ILE A 106 -8.11 -0.99 -0.09
C ILE A 106 -8.21 -2.08 0.96
N VAL A 107 -9.07 -1.85 1.93
CA VAL A 107 -9.28 -2.76 3.05
C VAL A 107 -10.74 -3.16 3.04
N HIS A 108 -10.99 -4.45 2.87
CA HIS A 108 -12.34 -4.99 2.97
C HIS A 108 -12.53 -5.57 4.37
N GLY A 109 -13.76 -5.49 4.85
CA GLY A 109 -14.08 -5.99 6.17
C GLY A 109 -15.08 -5.08 6.85
N THR A 110 -15.07 -5.07 8.16
CA THR A 110 -15.98 -4.23 8.92
C THR A 110 -15.54 -2.76 8.84
N ASN A 111 -16.50 -1.86 8.98
CA ASN A 111 -16.20 -0.43 8.99
C ASN A 111 -15.20 -0.06 10.08
N VAL A 112 -15.15 -0.85 11.13
CA VAL A 112 -14.23 -0.62 12.25
C VAL A 112 -12.77 -0.77 11.79
N GLU A 113 -12.49 -1.79 10.98
CA GLU A 113 -11.13 -2.02 10.49
C GLU A 113 -10.70 -0.93 9.52
N ASP A 114 -11.60 -0.54 8.61
CA ASP A 114 -11.33 0.56 7.67
C ASP A 114 -11.03 1.84 8.44
N GLY A 115 -11.84 2.13 9.45
CA GLY A 115 -11.66 3.32 10.27
C GLY A 115 -10.34 3.32 11.03
N VAL A 116 -9.91 2.15 11.50
CA VAL A 116 -8.65 2.04 12.24
C VAL A 116 -7.46 2.38 11.34
N PHE A 117 -7.43 1.83 10.13
CA PHE A 117 -6.31 2.11 9.23
C PHE A 117 -6.32 3.57 8.77
N GLN A 118 -7.48 4.10 8.42
CA GLN A 118 -7.60 5.51 8.05
C GLN A 118 -7.21 6.42 9.20
N GLY A 119 -7.58 6.07 10.43
CA GLY A 119 -7.17 6.79 11.62
C GLY A 119 -5.66 6.78 11.81
N TYR A 120 -5.03 5.66 11.53
CA TYR A 120 -3.57 5.56 11.59
C TYR A 120 -2.92 6.50 10.57
N LEU A 121 -3.39 6.49 9.33
CA LEU A 121 -2.87 7.39 8.29
C LEU A 121 -3.05 8.85 8.70
N GLN A 122 -4.21 9.17 9.25
CA GLN A 122 -4.51 10.52 9.70
C GLN A 122 -3.59 10.94 10.82
N THR A 123 -3.34 10.04 11.78
CA THR A 123 -2.48 10.31 12.93
C THR A 123 -1.05 10.66 12.51
N ILE A 124 -0.51 9.96 11.52
CA ILE A 124 0.85 10.22 11.06
C ILE A 124 0.90 11.26 9.94
N GLY A 125 -0.25 11.84 9.58
CA GLY A 125 -0.30 12.92 8.61
C GLY A 125 -0.16 12.49 7.17
N VAL A 126 -0.61 11.28 6.83
CA VAL A 126 -0.58 10.78 5.46
C VAL A 126 -1.89 11.11 4.76
N PRO A 127 -1.86 11.90 3.68
CA PRO A 127 -3.09 12.12 2.90
C PRO A 127 -3.58 10.80 2.32
N TYR A 128 -4.89 10.57 2.36
CA TYR A 128 -5.45 9.36 1.76
C TYR A 128 -6.73 9.69 1.01
N VAL A 129 -7.08 8.82 0.06
CA VAL A 129 -8.27 9.00 -0.78
C VAL A 129 -9.16 7.78 -0.67
N GLY A 130 -10.47 8.02 -0.80
CA GLY A 130 -11.45 6.95 -0.84
C GLY A 130 -11.62 6.38 -2.23
N CYS A 131 -12.44 5.34 -2.32
CA CYS A 131 -12.68 4.64 -3.58
C CYS A 131 -13.26 5.55 -4.66
N ASP A 132 -14.13 6.48 -4.28
CA ASP A 132 -14.78 7.37 -5.26
C ASP A 132 -13.77 8.23 -6.01
N VAL A 133 -12.79 8.77 -5.28
CA VAL A 133 -11.77 9.62 -5.87
C VAL A 133 -10.88 8.82 -6.82
N ILE A 134 -10.47 7.62 -6.39
CA ILE A 134 -9.58 6.82 -7.21
C ILE A 134 -10.30 6.27 -8.44
N SER A 135 -11.59 5.99 -8.34
CA SER A 135 -12.40 5.53 -9.48
C SER A 135 -12.39 6.57 -10.58
N SER A 136 -12.49 7.85 -10.24
CA SER A 136 -12.38 8.92 -11.21
C SER A 136 -11.00 8.96 -11.83
N ALA A 137 -9.97 8.69 -11.04
CA ALA A 137 -8.58 8.74 -11.50
C ALA A 137 -8.21 7.59 -12.43
N VAL A 138 -8.93 6.47 -12.40
CA VAL A 138 -8.64 5.33 -13.28
C VAL A 138 -9.27 5.46 -14.65
N GLY A 139 -10.03 6.52 -14.89
CA GLY A 139 -10.61 6.76 -16.21
C GLY A 139 -11.78 5.87 -16.54
N MET A 140 -12.58 5.55 -15.56
CA MET A 140 -13.75 4.70 -15.73
C MET A 140 -15.00 5.50 -16.08
N ASP A 141 -14.86 6.77 -16.21
CA ASP A 141 -15.92 7.70 -16.55
C ASP A 141 -16.20 7.76 -18.04
#